data_e94246db793584c2732da47c8cc04a3e
#
_entry.id   e94246db793584c2732da47c8cc04a3e
#
_cell.length_a   1.000
_cell.length_b   1.000
_cell.length_c   1.000
_cell.angle_alpha   90.00
_cell.angle_beta   90.00
_cell.angle_gamma   90.00
#
_symmetry.space_group_name_H-M   'P 1'
#
loop_
_entity.id
_entity.type
_entity.pdbx_description
1 polymer ?
#
loop_
_entity_poly.entity_id
_entity_poly.type
_entity_poly.pdbx_seq_one_letter_code
_entity_poly.pdbx_strand_id
1 'polypeptide(L)' 'DTYEGSWKDGKKHGMGVEGTPGGEKKKGYWLHNLYAGKDKPEELEEK' A
#
# COMPACT_ATOMS: atom_id res chain seq x y z
N ASP A 1 -11.90 8.37 0.29
CA ASP A 1 -10.73 7.54 0.47
C ASP A 1 -10.87 6.25 -0.31
N THR A 2 -9.95 6.00 -1.19
CA THR A 2 -9.97 4.79 -1.99
C THR A 2 -8.60 4.16 -1.98
N TYR A 3 -8.57 2.86 -2.19
CA TYR A 3 -7.32 2.15 -2.31
C TYR A 3 -7.43 1.14 -3.45
N GLU A 4 -6.46 1.17 -4.33
CA GLU A 4 -6.37 0.23 -5.43
C GLU A 4 -5.00 -0.43 -5.41
N GLY A 5 -5.00 -1.73 -5.29
CA GLY A 5 -3.75 -2.48 -5.25
C GLY A 5 -3.97 -3.85 -4.67
N SER A 6 -2.91 -4.39 -4.15
CA SER A 6 -2.95 -5.75 -3.63
C SER A 6 -3.56 -5.79 -2.24
N TRP A 7 -4.24 -6.87 -1.94
CA TRP A 7 -4.87 -7.11 -0.65
C TRP A 7 -4.45 -8.47 -0.14
N LYS A 8 -4.38 -8.55 1.17
CA LYS A 8 -4.11 -9.83 1.82
C LYS A 8 -4.88 -9.88 3.13
N ASP A 9 -5.75 -10.89 3.26
CA ASP A 9 -6.54 -11.07 4.48
C ASP A 9 -7.32 -9.81 4.83
N GLY A 10 -7.86 -9.14 3.80
CA GLY A 10 -8.64 -7.93 4.01
C GLY A 10 -7.82 -6.71 4.34
N LYS A 11 -6.52 -6.79 4.19
CA LYS A 11 -5.64 -5.67 4.51
C LYS A 11 -4.82 -5.28 3.30
N LYS A 12 -4.46 -4.01 3.26
CA LYS A 12 -3.60 -3.53 2.21
C LYS A 12 -2.24 -4.19 2.34
N HIS A 13 -1.75 -4.72 1.24
CA HIS A 13 -0.51 -5.47 1.28
C HIS A 13 0.15 -5.42 -0.09
N GLY A 14 1.40 -4.98 -0.11
CA GLY A 14 2.13 -4.89 -1.37
C GLY A 14 1.92 -3.56 -2.05
N MET A 15 2.10 -3.54 -3.36
CA MET A 15 2.01 -2.30 -4.13
C MET A 15 0.57 -1.85 -4.26
N GLY A 16 0.33 -0.58 -4.01
CA GLY A 16 -1.00 -0.04 -4.16
C GLY A 16 -1.00 1.47 -4.15
N VAL A 17 -2.14 2.02 -4.48
CA VAL A 17 -2.32 3.47 -4.53
C VAL A 17 -3.55 3.83 -3.70
N GLU A 18 -3.39 4.75 -2.78
CA GLU A 18 -4.49 5.23 -1.98
C GLU A 18 -4.82 6.66 -2.35
N GLY A 19 -6.10 6.95 -2.54
CA GLY A 19 -6.56 8.29 -2.82
C GLY A 19 -7.18 8.92 -1.60
N THR A 20 -6.89 10.19 -1.40
CA THR A 20 -7.44 10.93 -0.27
C THR A 20 -8.56 11.86 -0.74
N PRO A 21 -9.43 12.31 0.19
CA PRO A 21 -10.49 13.23 -0.20
C PRO A 21 -9.98 14.56 -0.76
N GLY A 22 -8.76 14.91 -0.42
CA GLY A 22 -8.18 16.13 -0.95
C GLY A 22 -7.68 16.01 -2.38
N GLY A 23 -7.79 14.85 -2.99
CA GLY A 23 -7.36 14.68 -4.36
C GLY A 23 -5.93 14.19 -4.50
N GLU A 24 -5.27 13.91 -3.41
CA GLU A 24 -3.90 13.41 -3.47
C GLU A 24 -3.90 11.91 -3.47
N LYS A 25 -2.83 11.37 -4.04
CA LYS A 25 -2.68 9.92 -4.11
C LYS A 25 -1.34 9.51 -3.55
N LYS A 26 -1.34 8.44 -2.78
CA LYS A 26 -0.13 7.86 -2.25
C LYS A 26 0.15 6.56 -2.96
N LYS A 27 1.23 6.52 -3.70
CA LYS A 27 1.61 5.35 -4.46
C LYS A 27 2.85 4.74 -3.81
N GLY A 28 2.80 3.47 -3.54
CA GLY A 28 3.94 2.81 -2.94
C GLY A 28 3.54 1.47 -2.37
N TYR A 29 4.27 1.05 -1.35
CA TYR A 29 4.05 -0.25 -0.75
C TYR A 29 3.26 -0.12 0.54
N TRP A 30 2.46 -1.13 0.78
CA TRP A 30 1.58 -1.16 1.94
C TRP A 30 1.78 -2.47 2.67
N LEU A 31 1.69 -2.40 3.98
CA LEU A 31 1.88 -3.58 4.81
C LEU A 31 0.96 -3.45 6.01
N HIS A 32 0.09 -4.46 6.20
CA HIS A 32 -0.83 -4.47 7.35
C HIS A 32 -1.64 -3.19 7.42
N ASN A 33 -2.15 -2.72 6.26
CA ASN A 33 -2.96 -1.50 6.17
C ASN A 33 -2.18 -0.23 6.43
N LEU A 34 -0.86 -0.31 6.54
CA LEU A 34 -0.03 0.86 6.80
C LEU A 34 0.84 1.15 5.60
N TYR A 35 1.01 2.43 5.32
CA TYR A 35 1.84 2.85 4.20
C TYR A 35 3.30 2.62 4.55
N ALA A 36 3.98 1.87 3.71
CA ALA A 36 5.38 1.53 3.96
C ALA A 36 6.35 2.39 3.19
N GLY A 37 5.85 3.21 2.28
CA GLY A 37 6.72 4.11 1.54
C GLY A 37 6.96 3.65 0.13
N LYS A 38 7.89 4.32 -0.54
CA LYS A 38 8.16 4.02 -1.93
C LYS A 38 9.02 2.78 -2.10
N ASP A 39 9.75 2.41 -1.09
CA ASP A 39 10.64 1.28 -1.17
C ASP A 39 9.96 0.05 -0.61
N LYS A 40 10.26 -1.08 -1.23
CA LYS A 40 9.66 -2.34 -0.80
C LYS A 40 10.13 -2.67 0.61
N PRO A 41 9.21 -2.85 1.56
CA PRO A 41 9.63 -3.19 2.92
C PRO A 41 10.29 -4.56 2.96
N GLU A 42 11.07 -4.73 4.00
CA GLU A 42 11.80 -5.97 4.14
C GLU A 42 10.86 -7.17 4.21
N GLU A 43 9.73 -6.98 4.86
CA GLU A 43 8.77 -8.08 4.98
C GLU A 43 8.15 -8.47 3.67
N LEU A 44 8.16 -7.57 2.69
CA LEU A 44 7.62 -7.86 1.38
C LEU A 44 8.66 -8.42 0.43
N GLU A 45 9.91 -8.40 0.81
CA GLU A 45 10.96 -8.95 -0.02
C GLU A 45 10.94 -10.47 0.08
N GLU A 46 10.98 -11.10 -1.07
CA GLU A 46 11.01 -12.55 -1.11
C GLU A 46 12.25 -13.01 -1.83
N LYS A 47 12.79 -14.10 -1.36
CA LYS A 47 14.00 -14.65 -1.94
C LYS A 47 13.72 -15.65 -3.00
#